data_9716f3c3c7732cb834aaf0659aa1e96a
#
_entry.id   9716f3c3c7732cb834aaf0659aa1e96a
#
_cell.length_a   1.000
_cell.length_b   1.000
_cell.length_c   1.000
_cell.angle_alpha   90.00
_cell.angle_beta   90.00
_cell.angle_gamma   90.00
#
_symmetry.space_group_name_H-M   'P 1'
#
loop_
_entity.id
_entity.type
_entity.pdbx_description
1 polymer ?
#
loop_
_entity_poly.entity_id
_entity_poly.type
_entity_poly.pdbx_seq_one_letter_code
_entity_poly.pdbx_strand_id
1 'polypeptide(L)'
;MSFEVAFCTNCATRLAPISMAEDGGDKIRLRCPACGWTHWGNPTPVLAAVIECVDRDGQILLARNAAWPGKFYGLITGFMEAGETPEEGIAREVGEETSLTVESLSLIGVYEFLRMNQVIIAYHAKARGEIVLSPELVDYRTVAPERVKCWPAGTGRALADWLTSRGIEPQWLELPPGKRATEIDVD
;
A
#
# COMPACT_ATOMS: atom_id res chain seq x y z
N MET A 1 4.69 3.03 -16.71
CA MET A 1 6.11 3.08 -17.15
C MET A 1 6.89 2.22 -16.17
N SER A 2 7.47 1.09 -16.61
CA SER A 2 8.43 0.36 -15.79
C SER A 2 9.75 1.15 -15.83
N PHE A 3 10.20 1.64 -14.69
CA PHE A 3 11.54 2.19 -14.60
C PHE A 3 12.53 1.03 -14.75
N GLU A 4 13.18 0.98 -15.90
CA GLU A 4 14.23 -0.02 -16.13
C GLU A 4 15.44 0.38 -15.30
N VAL A 5 15.85 -0.46 -14.35
CA VAL A 5 17.08 -0.22 -13.57
C VAL A 5 18.26 -0.37 -14.50
N ALA A 6 18.90 0.75 -14.85
CA ALA A 6 19.95 0.78 -15.86
C ALA A 6 21.37 0.67 -15.27
N PHE A 7 21.55 1.07 -13.98
CA PHE A 7 22.85 1.19 -13.35
C PHE A 7 22.92 0.42 -12.03
N CYS A 8 24.11 -0.08 -11.72
CA CYS A 8 24.41 -0.78 -10.48
C CYS A 8 24.38 0.19 -9.29
N THR A 9 23.64 -0.15 -8.23
CA THR A 9 23.56 0.65 -7.00
C THR A 9 24.85 0.65 -6.20
N ASN A 10 25.75 -0.33 -6.40
CA ASN A 10 27.03 -0.40 -5.69
C ASN A 10 28.16 0.40 -6.33
N CYS A 11 28.19 0.48 -7.67
CA CYS A 11 29.36 1.05 -8.37
C CYS A 11 29.00 1.89 -9.59
N ALA A 12 27.72 2.18 -9.80
CA ALA A 12 27.19 2.98 -10.91
C ALA A 12 27.52 2.46 -12.33
N THR A 13 28.13 1.29 -12.49
CA THR A 13 28.37 0.66 -13.80
C THR A 13 27.04 0.25 -14.42
N ARG A 14 26.90 0.42 -15.74
CA ARG A 14 25.70 -0.01 -16.47
C ARG A 14 25.48 -1.52 -16.31
N LEU A 15 24.27 -1.92 -15.97
CA LEU A 15 23.87 -3.32 -15.86
C LEU A 15 23.76 -3.96 -17.26
N ALA A 16 24.09 -5.24 -17.33
CA ALA A 16 23.94 -6.03 -18.54
C ALA A 16 23.00 -7.22 -18.29
N PRO A 17 22.14 -7.59 -19.25
CA PRO A 17 21.34 -8.80 -19.15
C PRO A 17 22.24 -10.02 -19.30
N ILE A 18 22.09 -10.97 -18.37
CA ILE A 18 22.76 -12.28 -18.45
C ILE A 18 21.76 -13.41 -18.21
N SER A 19 22.01 -14.58 -18.81
CA SER A 19 21.29 -15.80 -18.44
C SER A 19 21.91 -16.39 -17.19
N MET A 20 21.09 -16.61 -16.15
CA MET A 20 21.50 -17.25 -14.90
C MET A 20 20.69 -18.53 -14.70
N ALA A 21 21.37 -19.63 -14.39
CA ALA A 21 20.72 -20.85 -13.98
C ALA A 21 20.14 -20.69 -12.56
N GLU A 22 18.85 -20.88 -12.41
CA GLU A 22 18.11 -20.83 -11.15
C GLU A 22 17.26 -22.10 -10.98
N ASP A 23 16.70 -22.31 -9.75
CA ASP A 23 15.80 -23.41 -9.44
C ASP A 23 14.57 -23.38 -10.32
N GLY A 24 14.32 -23.65 -11.33
CA GLY A 24 13.18 -23.52 -12.26
C GLY A 24 13.60 -23.15 -13.68
N GLY A 25 14.90 -23.22 -13.95
CA GLY A 25 15.49 -23.01 -15.27
C GLY A 25 16.17 -21.65 -15.41
N ASP A 26 16.70 -21.43 -16.59
CA ASP A 26 17.45 -20.21 -16.88
C ASP A 26 16.55 -18.98 -16.90
N LYS A 27 17.01 -17.92 -16.23
CA LYS A 27 16.33 -16.61 -16.20
C LYS A 27 17.28 -15.49 -16.63
N ILE A 28 16.74 -14.54 -17.36
CA ILE A 28 17.47 -13.32 -17.69
C ILE A 28 17.43 -12.37 -16.48
N ARG A 29 18.63 -12.02 -15.98
CA ARG A 29 18.81 -11.06 -14.90
C ARG A 29 19.68 -9.91 -15.33
N LEU A 30 19.49 -8.72 -14.75
CA LEU A 30 20.38 -7.59 -14.93
C LEU A 30 21.52 -7.70 -13.91
N ARG A 31 22.75 -7.86 -14.38
CA ARG A 31 23.93 -8.01 -13.51
C ARG A 31 25.01 -6.99 -13.87
N CYS A 32 25.71 -6.54 -12.83
CA CYS A 32 26.83 -5.64 -12.99
C CYS A 32 28.08 -6.39 -13.48
N PRO A 33 28.65 -6.02 -14.64
CA PRO A 33 29.87 -6.67 -15.13
C PRO A 33 31.12 -6.32 -14.33
N ALA A 34 31.10 -5.21 -13.55
CA ALA A 34 32.25 -4.75 -12.78
C ALA A 34 32.30 -5.36 -11.36
N CYS A 35 31.19 -5.42 -10.62
CA CYS A 35 31.18 -5.88 -9.24
C CYS A 35 30.32 -7.12 -8.97
N GLY A 36 29.64 -7.65 -9.98
CA GLY A 36 28.83 -8.86 -9.85
C GLY A 36 27.46 -8.68 -9.18
N TRP A 37 27.08 -7.46 -8.75
CA TRP A 37 25.77 -7.20 -8.16
C TRP A 37 24.65 -7.54 -9.14
N THR A 38 23.60 -8.20 -8.66
CA THR A 38 22.45 -8.63 -9.47
C THR A 38 21.19 -7.90 -9.03
N HIS A 39 20.47 -7.32 -9.99
CA HIS A 39 19.13 -6.78 -9.75
C HIS A 39 18.11 -7.91 -9.88
N TRP A 40 17.50 -8.29 -8.76
CA TRP A 40 16.56 -9.40 -8.69
C TRP A 40 15.16 -9.03 -9.17
N GLY A 41 14.82 -7.75 -9.14
CA GLY A 41 13.48 -7.26 -9.51
C GLY A 41 12.37 -7.71 -8.55
N ASN A 42 12.71 -7.93 -7.29
CA ASN A 42 11.72 -8.33 -6.28
C ASN A 42 10.67 -7.23 -6.07
N PRO A 43 9.42 -7.59 -5.77
CA PRO A 43 8.41 -6.60 -5.44
C PRO A 43 8.79 -5.81 -4.19
N THR A 44 8.48 -4.53 -4.19
CA THR A 44 8.66 -3.67 -3.03
C THR A 44 7.53 -3.90 -2.03
N PRO A 45 7.81 -4.16 -0.73
CA PRO A 45 6.79 -4.26 0.28
C PRO A 45 6.18 -2.89 0.59
N VAL A 46 4.85 -2.84 0.60
CA VAL A 46 4.03 -1.68 0.98
C VAL A 46 3.11 -2.11 2.10
N LEU A 47 3.03 -1.31 3.14
CA LEU A 47 2.15 -1.52 4.27
C LEU A 47 0.85 -0.77 4.05
N ALA A 48 -0.28 -1.32 4.52
CA ALA A 48 -1.59 -0.67 4.42
C ALA A 48 -2.38 -0.88 5.71
N ALA A 49 -3.13 0.13 6.15
CA ALA A 49 -3.97 0.06 7.34
C ALA A 49 -5.45 0.32 7.03
N VAL A 50 -6.31 -0.61 7.38
CA VAL A 50 -7.72 -0.33 7.67
C VAL A 50 -7.78 0.19 9.09
N ILE A 51 -7.90 1.51 9.26
CA ILE A 51 -7.88 2.17 10.56
C ILE A 51 -9.32 2.28 11.09
N GLU A 52 -9.61 1.53 12.15
CA GLU A 52 -10.83 1.64 12.95
C GLU A 52 -10.60 2.64 14.08
N CYS A 53 -11.26 3.80 14.01
CA CYS A 53 -11.18 4.85 15.03
C CYS A 53 -12.06 4.49 16.22
N VAL A 54 -11.45 3.96 17.30
CA VAL A 54 -12.19 3.43 18.46
C VAL A 54 -12.89 4.51 19.29
N ASP A 55 -12.45 5.75 19.19
CA ASP A 55 -13.04 6.94 19.82
C ASP A 55 -14.05 7.67 18.91
N ARG A 56 -14.39 7.09 17.76
CA ARG A 56 -15.37 7.57 16.75
C ARG A 56 -16.30 6.45 16.30
N ASP A 57 -16.88 5.74 17.27
CA ASP A 57 -17.86 4.66 17.04
C ASP A 57 -17.38 3.59 16.06
N GLY A 58 -16.06 3.32 15.98
CA GLY A 58 -15.47 2.33 15.08
C GLY A 58 -15.52 2.72 13.61
N GLN A 59 -15.66 4.00 13.29
CA GLN A 59 -15.59 4.48 11.91
C GLN A 59 -14.22 4.24 11.30
N ILE A 60 -14.21 3.98 9.98
CA ILE A 60 -13.01 3.74 9.20
C ILE A 60 -12.46 5.06 8.67
N LEU A 61 -11.18 5.31 8.94
CA LEU A 61 -10.48 6.47 8.39
C LEU A 61 -10.06 6.18 6.94
N LEU A 62 -10.44 7.09 6.06
CA LEU A 62 -9.95 7.18 4.69
C LEU A 62 -9.33 8.55 4.47
N ALA A 63 -8.23 8.63 3.75
CA ALA A 63 -7.54 9.87 3.48
C ALA A 63 -7.27 10.09 1.99
N ARG A 64 -7.15 11.36 1.60
CA ARG A 64 -6.84 11.77 0.24
C ARG A 64 -5.40 12.26 0.15
N ASN A 65 -4.60 11.58 -0.67
CA ASN A 65 -3.22 11.98 -0.92
C ASN A 65 -3.16 13.20 -1.86
N ALA A 66 -2.27 14.14 -1.56
CA ALA A 66 -2.06 15.37 -2.32
C ALA A 66 -1.66 15.12 -3.79
N ALA A 67 -1.00 14.00 -4.07
CA ALA A 67 -0.53 13.64 -5.40
C ALA A 67 -1.63 13.00 -6.29
N TRP A 68 -2.81 12.69 -5.75
CA TRP A 68 -3.88 12.10 -6.55
C TRP A 68 -4.65 13.17 -7.33
N PRO A 69 -4.90 12.94 -8.64
CA PRO A 69 -5.57 13.91 -9.48
C PRO A 69 -7.08 14.07 -9.19
N GLY A 70 -7.73 13.04 -8.65
CA GLY A 70 -9.15 13.04 -8.28
C GLY A 70 -9.39 13.22 -6.79
N LYS A 71 -10.67 13.28 -6.39
CA LYS A 71 -11.10 13.35 -4.97
C LYS A 71 -11.38 11.94 -4.42
N PHE A 72 -10.44 11.03 -4.62
CA PHE A 72 -10.51 9.69 -4.07
C PHE A 72 -9.94 9.67 -2.64
N TYR A 73 -10.58 8.88 -1.77
CA TYR A 73 -10.13 8.62 -0.41
C TYR A 73 -9.78 7.13 -0.28
N GLY A 74 -8.55 6.85 0.11
CA GLY A 74 -8.00 5.50 0.26
C GLY A 74 -7.56 5.19 1.68
N LEU A 75 -7.05 3.97 1.87
CA LEU A 75 -6.40 3.59 3.11
C LEU A 75 -5.05 4.31 3.27
N ILE A 76 -4.60 4.44 4.52
CA ILE A 76 -3.23 4.86 4.83
C ILE A 76 -2.27 3.78 4.35
N THR A 77 -1.21 4.19 3.65
CA THR A 77 -0.21 3.28 3.10
C THR A 77 1.18 3.90 3.12
N GLY A 78 2.20 3.10 3.41
CA GLY A 78 3.57 3.54 3.30
C GLY A 78 4.53 2.42 2.92
N PHE A 79 5.76 2.77 2.61
CA PHE A 79 6.80 1.77 2.34
C PHE A 79 7.34 1.19 3.64
N MET A 80 7.52 -0.12 3.64
CA MET A 80 8.27 -0.76 4.71
C MET A 80 9.74 -0.34 4.63
N GLU A 81 10.29 0.13 5.75
CA GLU A 81 11.67 0.56 5.85
C GLU A 81 12.62 -0.56 6.28
N ALA A 82 13.92 -0.35 6.03
CA ALA A 82 14.93 -1.32 6.44
C ALA A 82 15.09 -1.32 7.97
N GLY A 83 15.00 -2.52 8.55
CA GLY A 83 15.22 -2.71 9.99
C GLY A 83 13.97 -2.67 10.86
N GLU A 84 12.79 -2.47 10.27
CA GLU A 84 11.51 -2.56 10.97
C GLU A 84 10.74 -3.84 10.62
N THR A 85 9.90 -4.29 11.53
CA THR A 85 8.88 -5.31 11.23
C THR A 85 7.68 -4.66 10.50
N PRO A 86 6.86 -5.44 9.77
CA PRO A 86 5.65 -4.88 9.15
C PRO A 86 4.70 -4.20 10.14
N GLU A 87 4.61 -4.71 11.37
CA GLU A 87 3.79 -4.15 12.44
C GLU A 87 4.33 -2.80 12.93
N GLU A 88 5.65 -2.69 13.12
CA GLU A 88 6.30 -1.43 13.48
C GLU A 88 6.12 -0.39 12.39
N GLY A 89 6.35 -0.79 11.14
CA GLY A 89 6.20 0.11 9.98
C GLY A 89 4.79 0.64 9.81
N ILE A 90 3.76 -0.21 9.90
CA ILE A 90 2.39 0.29 9.74
C ILE A 90 1.94 1.15 10.93
N ALA A 91 2.40 0.87 12.15
CA ALA A 91 2.12 1.73 13.29
C ALA A 91 2.79 3.11 13.13
N ARG A 92 4.03 3.15 12.60
CA ARG A 92 4.76 4.38 12.26
C ARG A 92 3.99 5.18 11.21
N GLU A 93 3.61 4.59 10.08
CA GLU A 93 2.86 5.26 9.00
C GLU A 93 1.54 5.84 9.49
N VAL A 94 0.77 5.08 10.29
CA VAL A 94 -0.47 5.60 10.90
C VAL A 94 -0.18 6.81 11.78
N GLY A 95 0.85 6.77 12.60
CA GLY A 95 1.24 7.87 13.47
C GLY A 95 1.72 9.09 12.68
N GLU A 96 2.59 8.90 11.70
CA GLU A 96 3.18 9.98 10.89
C GLU A 96 2.16 10.67 10.00
N GLU A 97 1.27 9.90 9.34
CA GLU A 97 0.30 10.46 8.41
C GLU A 97 -0.95 11.03 9.08
N THR A 98 -1.33 10.53 10.27
CA THR A 98 -2.62 10.88 10.88
C THR A 98 -2.53 11.39 12.33
N SER A 99 -1.37 11.28 12.98
CA SER A 99 -1.15 11.55 14.41
C SER A 99 -1.95 10.64 15.35
N LEU A 100 -2.59 9.59 14.84
CA LEU A 100 -3.31 8.62 15.67
C LEU A 100 -2.35 7.67 16.39
N THR A 101 -2.75 7.26 17.60
CA THR A 101 -2.04 6.22 18.35
C THR A 101 -2.68 4.87 18.07
N VAL A 102 -1.89 3.93 17.56
CA VAL A 102 -2.32 2.54 17.32
C VAL A 102 -2.36 1.79 18.64
N GLU A 103 -3.49 1.15 18.94
CA GLU A 103 -3.69 0.34 20.16
C GLU A 103 -3.51 -1.16 19.89
N SER A 104 -3.91 -1.60 18.71
CA SER A 104 -3.75 -3.00 18.31
C SER A 104 -3.68 -3.13 16.79
N LEU A 105 -2.97 -4.16 16.35
CA LEU A 105 -2.81 -4.54 14.95
C LEU A 105 -3.21 -5.99 14.76
N SER A 106 -3.85 -6.29 13.65
CA SER A 106 -4.05 -7.67 13.18
C SER A 106 -3.89 -7.75 11.67
N LEU A 107 -3.15 -8.74 11.20
CA LEU A 107 -2.95 -8.95 9.77
C LEU A 107 -4.29 -9.30 9.11
N ILE A 108 -4.63 -8.60 8.03
CA ILE A 108 -5.76 -8.93 7.16
C ILE A 108 -5.29 -9.90 6.09
N GLY A 109 -4.21 -9.57 5.38
CA GLY A 109 -3.67 -10.41 4.33
C GLY A 109 -2.56 -9.74 3.54
N VAL A 110 -2.12 -10.48 2.51
CA VAL A 110 -1.08 -10.05 1.57
C VAL A 110 -1.67 -10.01 0.17
N TYR A 111 -1.48 -8.90 -0.54
CA TYR A 111 -2.12 -8.63 -1.83
C TYR A 111 -1.09 -8.23 -2.88
N GLU A 112 -1.32 -8.68 -4.10
CA GLU A 112 -0.50 -8.27 -5.24
C GLU A 112 -0.86 -6.86 -5.72
N PHE A 113 0.16 -6.10 -6.11
CA PHE A 113 -0.01 -4.86 -6.86
C PHE A 113 0.97 -4.83 -8.03
N LEU A 114 0.73 -5.75 -8.97
CA LEU A 114 1.65 -6.10 -10.06
C LEU A 114 2.05 -4.90 -10.93
N ARG A 115 1.12 -3.97 -11.15
CA ARG A 115 1.37 -2.78 -11.97
C ARG A 115 2.53 -1.92 -11.46
N MET A 116 2.74 -1.91 -10.14
CA MET A 116 3.80 -1.14 -9.48
C MET A 116 4.96 -2.02 -9.02
N ASN A 117 4.92 -3.33 -9.31
CA ASN A 117 5.85 -4.32 -8.77
C ASN A 117 5.93 -4.23 -7.24
N GLN A 118 4.77 -4.25 -6.58
CA GLN A 118 4.63 -4.15 -5.14
C GLN A 118 3.86 -5.34 -4.58
N VAL A 119 4.14 -5.67 -3.33
CA VAL A 119 3.34 -6.54 -2.47
C VAL A 119 2.79 -5.70 -1.32
N ILE A 120 1.47 -5.76 -1.11
CA ILE A 120 0.80 -5.01 -0.05
C ILE A 120 0.57 -5.95 1.12
N ILE A 121 1.07 -5.58 2.30
CA ILE A 121 0.81 -6.27 3.57
C ILE A 121 -0.18 -5.40 4.32
N ALA A 122 -1.43 -5.86 4.43
CA ALA A 122 -2.53 -5.07 4.97
C ALA A 122 -2.89 -5.48 6.39
N TYR A 123 -3.02 -4.50 7.26
CA TYR A 123 -3.39 -4.65 8.67
C TYR A 123 -4.72 -3.96 8.97
N HIS A 124 -5.49 -4.53 9.89
CA HIS A 124 -6.51 -3.82 10.64
C HIS A 124 -5.83 -3.17 11.85
N ALA A 125 -5.95 -1.85 11.96
CA ALA A 125 -5.40 -1.06 13.05
C ALA A 125 -6.54 -0.44 13.86
N LYS A 126 -6.63 -0.75 15.16
CA LYS A 126 -7.45 0.03 16.08
C LYS A 126 -6.63 1.21 16.57
N ALA A 127 -7.14 2.42 16.37
CA ALA A 127 -6.44 3.63 16.72
C ALA A 127 -7.37 4.69 17.31
N ARG A 128 -6.77 5.62 18.06
CA ARG A 128 -7.47 6.78 18.68
C ARG A 128 -6.61 8.03 18.64
N GLY A 129 -7.23 9.16 18.89
CA GLY A 129 -6.57 10.44 19.06
C GLY A 129 -7.14 11.51 18.15
N GLU A 130 -6.59 12.70 18.21
CA GLU A 130 -6.91 13.77 17.27
C GLU A 130 -6.28 13.47 15.91
N ILE A 131 -7.08 13.56 14.84
CA ILE A 131 -6.58 13.34 13.48
C ILE A 131 -5.93 14.65 13.00
N VAL A 132 -4.60 14.61 12.87
CA VAL A 132 -3.81 15.70 12.30
C VAL A 132 -3.05 15.12 11.11
N LEU A 133 -3.37 15.57 9.92
CA LEU A 133 -2.80 15.04 8.68
C LEU A 133 -1.38 15.55 8.46
N SER A 134 -0.52 14.67 7.93
CA SER A 134 0.77 15.05 7.38
C SER A 134 0.63 15.89 6.11
N PRO A 135 1.71 16.56 5.64
CA PRO A 135 1.67 17.31 4.38
C PRO A 135 1.38 16.47 3.13
N GLU A 136 1.50 15.15 3.21
CA GLU A 136 1.18 14.24 2.11
C GLU A 136 -0.33 14.04 1.91
N LEU A 137 -1.11 14.31 2.95
CA LEU A 137 -2.56 14.16 2.96
C LEU A 137 -3.24 15.53 2.99
N VAL A 138 -4.26 15.72 2.18
CA VAL A 138 -4.96 17.01 2.06
C VAL A 138 -6.36 17.01 2.65
N ASP A 139 -6.92 15.83 2.92
CA ASP A 139 -8.27 15.70 3.46
C ASP A 139 -8.48 14.28 3.99
N TYR A 140 -9.45 14.08 4.88
CA TYR A 140 -9.85 12.77 5.36
C TYR A 140 -11.36 12.68 5.57
N ARG A 141 -11.85 11.45 5.64
CA ARG A 141 -13.23 11.11 6.03
C ARG A 141 -13.20 9.97 7.02
N THR A 142 -14.12 10.00 7.97
CA THR A 142 -14.45 8.82 8.77
C THR A 142 -15.79 8.29 8.32
N VAL A 143 -15.87 7.01 8.03
CA VAL A 143 -17.04 6.37 7.40
C VAL A 143 -17.41 5.12 8.20
N ALA A 144 -18.70 4.95 8.49
CA ALA A 144 -19.16 3.72 9.11
C ALA A 144 -18.84 2.50 8.25
N PRO A 145 -18.43 1.35 8.82
CA PRO A 145 -18.05 0.16 8.05
C PRO A 145 -19.10 -0.27 7.01
N GLU A 146 -20.39 -0.14 7.34
CA GLU A 146 -21.50 -0.52 6.45
C GLU A 146 -21.68 0.41 5.25
N ARG A 147 -21.05 1.58 5.28
CA ARG A 147 -21.18 2.61 4.25
C ARG A 147 -19.90 2.83 3.43
N VAL A 148 -18.78 2.25 3.89
CA VAL A 148 -17.51 2.39 3.17
C VAL A 148 -17.56 1.60 1.87
N LYS A 149 -17.04 2.19 0.79
CA LYS A 149 -16.97 1.53 -0.52
C LYS A 149 -15.56 1.05 -0.80
N CYS A 150 -15.43 -0.18 -1.29
CA CYS A 150 -14.19 -0.80 -1.72
C CYS A 150 -13.89 -0.47 -3.19
N TRP A 151 -12.64 -0.60 -3.59
CA TRP A 151 -12.19 -0.47 -4.99
C TRP A 151 -11.46 -1.74 -5.46
N PRO A 152 -11.53 -2.08 -6.76
CA PRO A 152 -11.18 -3.42 -7.25
C PRO A 152 -9.68 -3.66 -7.44
N ALA A 153 -8.80 -2.95 -6.69
CA ALA A 153 -7.35 -3.09 -6.82
C ALA A 153 -6.64 -2.82 -5.49
N GLY A 154 -5.53 -3.52 -5.27
CA GLY A 154 -4.61 -3.27 -4.17
C GLY A 154 -5.31 -3.24 -2.81
N THR A 155 -5.20 -2.12 -2.10
CA THR A 155 -5.74 -1.93 -0.75
C THR A 155 -7.27 -2.01 -0.65
N GLY A 156 -8.01 -1.80 -1.75
CA GLY A 156 -9.47 -1.95 -1.74
C GLY A 156 -9.91 -3.40 -1.52
N ARG A 157 -9.11 -4.39 -1.94
CA ARG A 157 -9.38 -5.81 -1.66
C ARG A 157 -9.17 -6.11 -0.18
N ALA A 158 -8.13 -5.54 0.43
CA ALA A 158 -7.89 -5.69 1.86
C ALA A 158 -9.06 -5.14 2.70
N LEU A 159 -9.60 -3.97 2.31
CA LEU A 159 -10.79 -3.41 2.93
C LEU A 159 -12.00 -4.34 2.79
N ALA A 160 -12.21 -4.92 1.60
CA ALA A 160 -13.31 -5.86 1.35
C ALA A 160 -13.19 -7.13 2.20
N ASP A 161 -12.00 -7.71 2.30
CA ASP A 161 -11.76 -8.91 3.12
C ASP A 161 -11.98 -8.61 4.61
N TRP A 162 -11.54 -7.45 5.09
CA TRP A 162 -11.80 -7.02 6.46
C TRP A 162 -13.29 -6.85 6.74
N LEU A 163 -14.06 -6.20 5.85
CA LEU A 163 -15.53 -6.07 5.98
C LEU A 163 -16.19 -7.44 6.01
N THR A 164 -15.81 -8.33 5.10
CA THR A 164 -16.33 -9.70 5.03
C THR A 164 -16.09 -10.47 6.33
N SER A 165 -14.90 -10.33 6.93
CA SER A 165 -14.56 -10.96 8.22
C SER A 165 -15.44 -10.48 9.37
N ARG A 166 -16.07 -9.32 9.23
CA ARG A 166 -17.02 -8.73 10.19
C ARG A 166 -18.49 -9.00 9.84
N GLY A 167 -18.74 -9.82 8.80
CA GLY A 167 -20.09 -10.13 8.33
C GLY A 167 -20.75 -8.99 7.55
N ILE A 168 -19.98 -8.01 7.09
CA ILE A 168 -20.46 -6.88 6.28
C ILE A 168 -20.19 -7.19 4.82
N GLU A 169 -21.22 -7.12 3.96
CA GLU A 169 -21.07 -7.31 2.52
C GLU A 169 -20.38 -6.08 1.89
N PRO A 170 -19.23 -6.27 1.21
CA PRO A 170 -18.51 -5.16 0.60
C PRO A 170 -19.29 -4.49 -0.52
N GLN A 171 -19.42 -3.17 -0.47
CA GLN A 171 -19.92 -2.36 -1.56
C GLN A 171 -18.75 -1.88 -2.43
N TRP A 172 -18.89 -1.95 -3.74
CA TRP A 172 -17.82 -1.61 -4.65
C TRP A 172 -18.06 -0.27 -5.37
N LEU A 173 -16.98 0.49 -5.54
CA LEU A 173 -16.97 1.66 -6.42
C LEU A 173 -17.07 1.20 -7.88
N GLU A 174 -17.98 1.81 -8.62
CA GLU A 174 -18.03 1.67 -10.07
C GLU A 174 -16.97 2.56 -10.70
N LEU A 175 -15.94 1.93 -11.30
CA LEU A 175 -14.91 2.67 -12.01
C LEU A 175 -15.24 2.76 -13.49
N PRO A 176 -15.18 3.97 -14.08
CA PRO A 176 -15.29 4.10 -15.53
C PRO A 176 -14.22 3.28 -16.25
N PRO A 177 -14.49 2.71 -17.44
CA PRO A 177 -13.53 1.92 -18.20
C PRO A 177 -12.18 2.65 -18.36
N GLY A 178 -11.08 1.97 -18.00
CA GLY A 178 -9.73 2.51 -18.11
C GLY A 178 -9.33 3.53 -17.04
N LYS A 179 -10.20 3.89 -16.11
CA LYS A 179 -9.90 4.78 -14.99
C LYS A 179 -9.45 4.01 -13.75
N ARG A 180 -8.60 4.65 -12.95
CA ARG A 180 -8.19 4.20 -11.61
C ARG A 180 -9.04 4.91 -10.55
N ALA A 181 -9.17 4.32 -9.37
CA ALA A 181 -9.86 4.95 -8.25
C ALA A 181 -9.31 6.35 -7.93
N THR A 182 -7.98 6.52 -7.97
CA THR A 182 -7.30 7.81 -7.74
C THR A 182 -7.56 8.90 -8.80
N GLU A 183 -8.24 8.56 -9.89
CA GLU A 183 -8.56 9.47 -11.02
C GLU A 183 -10.04 9.85 -11.07
N ILE A 184 -10.81 9.44 -10.09
CA ILE A 184 -12.24 9.76 -10.00
C ILE A 184 -12.54 10.60 -8.76
N ASP A 185 -13.63 11.35 -8.84
CA ASP A 185 -14.20 12.01 -7.68
C ASP A 185 -15.22 11.07 -7.02
N VAL A 186 -15.07 10.86 -5.72
CA VAL A 186 -15.97 10.04 -4.90
C VAL A 186 -16.64 10.97 -3.91
N ASP A 187 -17.97 11.07 -3.99
CA ASP A 187 -18.81 11.85 -3.08
C ASP A 187 -19.01 11.15 -1.73
#